data_e1cc7d50955da6a672036e5b74d9ee20
#
_entry.id   e1cc7d50955da6a672036e5b74d9ee20
#
_cell.length_a   1.000
_cell.length_b   1.000
_cell.length_c   1.000
_cell.angle_alpha   90.00
_cell.angle_beta   90.00
_cell.angle_gamma   90.00
#
_symmetry.space_group_name_H-M   'P 1'
#
loop_
_entity.id
_entity.type
_entity.pdbx_description
1 polymer ?
#
loop_
_entity_poly.entity_id
_entity_poly.type
_entity_poly.pdbx_seq_one_letter_code
_entity_poly.pdbx_strand_id
1 'polypeptide(L)'
;MFIISLNYIKSLEEVDSLLEDHVEYLKEQYRLGNFLASGRKVPRDGGIILARAVSREEIETIITLDPFYRHQIASYEITEFNPTMTADELACLKE
;
A
#
# COMPACT_ATOMS: atom_id res chain seq x y z
N MET A 1 12.76 -1.38 0.12
CA MET A 1 11.55 -0.93 0.85
C MET A 1 10.78 0.08 0.01
N PHE A 2 9.47 0.00 0.03
CA PHE A 2 8.63 0.87 -0.77
C PHE A 2 7.54 1.50 0.07
N ILE A 3 7.29 2.77 -0.17
CA ILE A 3 6.12 3.46 0.36
C ILE A 3 5.16 3.64 -0.81
N ILE A 4 3.96 3.08 -0.68
CA ILE A 4 2.91 3.24 -1.67
C ILE A 4 1.91 4.24 -1.12
N SER A 5 1.75 5.36 -1.80
CA SER A 5 0.80 6.41 -1.41
C SER A 5 -0.39 6.38 -2.35
N LEU A 6 -1.57 6.15 -1.78
CA LEU A 6 -2.83 6.15 -2.51
C LEU A 6 -3.53 7.49 -2.29
N ASN A 7 -3.99 8.11 -3.36
CA ASN A 7 -4.81 9.32 -3.30
C ASN A 7 -6.15 9.02 -3.95
N TYR A 8 -7.24 9.19 -3.19
CA TYR A 8 -8.58 8.94 -3.73
C TYR A 8 -8.90 9.94 -4.84
N ILE A 9 -9.41 9.42 -5.96
CA ILE A 9 -9.84 10.22 -7.10
C ILE A 9 -11.34 10.10 -7.36
N LYS A 10 -12.04 9.42 -6.47
CA LYS A 10 -13.50 9.25 -6.48
C LYS A 10 -14.07 9.64 -5.12
N SER A 11 -15.38 9.73 -5.03
CA SER A 11 -16.05 10.08 -3.78
C SER A 11 -15.80 9.03 -2.68
N LEU A 12 -15.91 9.43 -1.42
CA LEU A 12 -15.81 8.47 -0.32
C LEU A 12 -16.88 7.40 -0.37
N GLU A 13 -18.03 7.71 -0.93
CA GLU A 13 -19.10 6.74 -1.15
C GLU A 13 -18.64 5.62 -2.11
N GLU A 14 -17.98 5.98 -3.20
CA GLU A 14 -17.42 5.01 -4.14
C GLU A 14 -16.27 4.22 -3.50
N VAL A 15 -15.42 4.89 -2.75
CA VAL A 15 -14.34 4.25 -1.98
C VAL A 15 -14.93 3.19 -1.04
N ASP A 16 -15.93 3.56 -0.25
CA ASP A 16 -16.53 2.67 0.73
C ASP A 16 -17.23 1.46 0.07
N SER A 17 -17.75 1.63 -1.14
CA SER A 17 -18.39 0.53 -1.88
C SER A 17 -17.42 -0.61 -2.22
N LEU A 18 -16.11 -0.32 -2.30
CA LEU A 18 -15.06 -1.30 -2.61
C LEU A 18 -14.13 -1.58 -1.44
N LEU A 19 -14.40 -0.98 -0.28
CA LEU A 19 -13.49 -1.05 0.86
C LEU A 19 -13.30 -2.50 1.35
N GLU A 20 -14.36 -3.27 1.42
CA GLU A 20 -14.28 -4.66 1.87
C GLU A 20 -13.37 -5.49 0.97
N ASP A 21 -13.50 -5.36 -0.35
CA ASP A 21 -12.65 -6.05 -1.31
C ASP A 21 -11.21 -5.59 -1.22
N HIS A 22 -11.00 -4.28 -1.02
CA HIS A 22 -9.67 -3.72 -0.81
C HIS A 22 -9.01 -4.31 0.44
N VAL A 23 -9.74 -4.42 1.53
CA VAL A 23 -9.22 -5.02 2.78
C VAL A 23 -8.84 -6.48 2.57
N GLU A 24 -9.63 -7.25 1.84
CA GLU A 24 -9.28 -8.64 1.52
C GLU A 24 -7.98 -8.72 0.69
N TYR A 25 -7.82 -7.82 -0.26
CA TYR A 25 -6.57 -7.68 -1.02
C TYR A 25 -5.38 -7.41 -0.07
N LEU A 26 -5.54 -6.46 0.86
CA LEU A 26 -4.48 -6.14 1.82
C LEU A 26 -4.10 -7.36 2.66
N LYS A 27 -5.10 -8.09 3.17
CA LYS A 27 -4.86 -9.29 3.98
C LYS A 27 -4.03 -10.32 3.22
N GLU A 28 -4.33 -10.54 1.95
CA GLU A 28 -3.56 -11.48 1.12
C GLU A 28 -2.11 -11.02 0.95
N GLN A 29 -1.88 -9.73 0.74
CA GLN A 29 -0.53 -9.21 0.60
C GLN A 29 0.26 -9.28 1.91
N TYR A 30 -0.41 -9.11 3.06
CA TYR A 30 0.22 -9.36 4.35
C TYR A 30 0.59 -10.83 4.50
N ARG A 31 -0.31 -11.73 4.13
CA ARG A 31 -0.06 -13.17 4.20
C ARG A 31 1.16 -13.59 3.38
N LEU A 32 1.33 -12.97 2.22
CA LEU A 32 2.45 -13.24 1.32
C LEU A 32 3.76 -12.58 1.78
N GLY A 33 3.71 -11.73 2.79
CA GLY A 33 4.89 -11.02 3.29
C GLY A 33 5.28 -9.80 2.49
N ASN A 34 4.43 -9.36 1.56
CA ASN A 34 4.71 -8.19 0.72
C ASN A 34 4.42 -6.86 1.43
N PHE A 35 3.43 -6.82 2.31
CA PHE A 35 3.06 -5.60 3.04
C PHE A 35 3.44 -5.74 4.51
N LEU A 36 3.92 -4.65 5.10
CA LEU A 36 4.41 -4.60 6.47
C LEU A 36 3.53 -3.77 7.40
N ALA A 37 2.96 -2.71 6.87
CA ALA A 37 2.06 -1.82 7.58
C ALA A 37 1.23 -1.05 6.57
N SER A 38 0.03 -0.67 6.95
CA SER A 38 -0.80 0.18 6.11
C SER A 38 -1.83 0.92 6.96
N GLY A 39 -2.36 2.02 6.44
CA GLY A 39 -3.38 2.77 7.12
C GLY A 39 -3.90 3.88 6.24
N ARG A 40 -4.99 4.50 6.70
CA ARG A 40 -5.58 5.64 6.00
C ARG A 40 -4.85 6.92 6.34
N LYS A 41 -4.81 7.84 5.39
CA LYS A 41 -4.28 9.18 5.63
C LYS A 41 -5.20 9.97 6.56
N VAL A 42 -4.66 10.96 7.22
CA VAL A 42 -5.39 11.89 8.07
C VAL A 42 -5.17 13.30 7.52
N PRO A 43 -6.18 13.95 6.94
CA PRO A 43 -7.56 13.49 6.73
C PRO A 43 -7.65 12.30 5.77
N ARG A 44 -8.83 11.68 5.74
CA ARG A 44 -9.07 10.46 4.95
C ARG A 44 -9.25 10.77 3.46
N ASP A 45 -8.16 11.08 2.79
CA ASP A 45 -8.13 11.32 1.33
C ASP A 45 -7.30 10.27 0.59
N GLY A 46 -6.91 9.21 1.26
CA GLY A 46 -6.12 8.12 0.70
C GLY A 46 -5.56 7.20 1.77
N GLY A 47 -4.51 6.51 1.43
CA GLY A 47 -3.84 5.59 2.33
C GLY A 47 -2.34 5.51 2.07
N ILE A 48 -1.64 4.88 3.01
CA ILE A 48 -0.22 4.59 2.92
C ILE A 48 -0.03 3.10 3.14
N ILE A 49 0.84 2.49 2.34
CA ILE A 49 1.25 1.09 2.51
C ILE A 49 2.78 1.06 2.56
N LEU A 50 3.32 0.43 3.59
CA LEU A 50 4.75 0.12 3.65
C LEU A 50 4.93 -1.31 3.14
N ALA A 51 5.72 -1.47 2.06
CA ALA A 51 5.85 -2.74 1.37
C ALA A 51 7.30 -3.11 1.14
N ARG A 52 7.53 -4.41 0.99
CA ARG A 52 8.84 -4.90 0.57
C ARG A 52 8.65 -5.77 -0.67
N ALA A 53 9.61 -5.68 -1.58
CA ALA A 53 9.63 -6.48 -2.81
C ALA A 53 11.03 -6.48 -3.37
N VAL A 54 11.29 -7.37 -4.30
CA VAL A 54 12.59 -7.47 -4.96
C VAL A 54 12.84 -6.27 -5.86
N SER A 55 11.78 -5.72 -6.47
CA SER A 55 11.92 -4.64 -7.43
C SER A 55 10.68 -3.75 -7.47
N ARG A 56 10.85 -2.56 -8.05
CA ARG A 56 9.74 -1.65 -8.32
C ARG A 56 8.71 -2.30 -9.25
N GLU A 57 9.16 -3.07 -10.23
CA GLU A 57 8.27 -3.74 -11.18
C GLU A 57 7.35 -4.73 -10.47
N GLU A 58 7.86 -5.43 -9.47
CA GLU A 58 7.04 -6.33 -8.65
C GLU A 58 5.98 -5.55 -7.88
N ILE A 59 6.34 -4.41 -7.31
CA ILE A 59 5.38 -3.53 -6.62
C ILE A 59 4.29 -3.04 -7.57
N GLU A 60 4.66 -2.63 -8.77
CA GLU A 60 3.69 -2.20 -9.78
C GLU A 60 2.70 -3.32 -10.12
N THR A 61 3.20 -4.55 -10.24
CA THR A 61 2.34 -5.72 -10.47
C THR A 61 1.39 -5.97 -9.30
N ILE A 62 1.90 -5.90 -8.07
CA ILE A 62 1.10 -6.07 -6.86
C ILE A 62 -0.03 -5.03 -6.78
N ILE A 63 0.27 -3.77 -7.12
CA ILE A 63 -0.73 -2.70 -7.13
C ILE A 63 -1.87 -3.01 -8.09
N THR A 64 -1.60 -3.62 -9.24
CA THR A 64 -2.65 -3.92 -10.23
C THR A 64 -3.69 -4.91 -9.71
N LEU A 65 -3.41 -5.62 -8.63
CA LEU A 65 -4.33 -6.57 -8.01
C LEU A 65 -5.32 -5.89 -7.05
N ASP A 66 -5.06 -4.64 -6.69
CA ASP A 66 -5.92 -3.89 -5.77
C ASP A 66 -7.23 -3.50 -6.47
N PRO A 67 -8.40 -3.82 -5.89
CA PRO A 67 -9.67 -3.36 -6.44
C PRO A 67 -9.75 -1.84 -6.63
N PHE A 68 -9.10 -1.06 -5.76
CA PHE A 68 -9.02 0.39 -5.91
C PHE A 68 -8.28 0.81 -7.19
N TYR A 69 -7.26 0.04 -7.58
CA TYR A 69 -6.58 0.28 -8.84
C TYR A 69 -7.45 -0.10 -10.03
N ARG A 70 -8.05 -1.28 -9.96
CA ARG A 70 -8.87 -1.84 -11.06
C ARG A 70 -10.08 -0.97 -11.39
N HIS A 71 -10.68 -0.36 -10.38
CA HIS A 71 -11.87 0.47 -10.53
C HIS A 71 -11.54 1.96 -10.57
N GLN A 72 -10.25 2.31 -10.66
CA GLN A 72 -9.80 3.70 -10.74
C GLN A 72 -10.31 4.56 -9.60
N ILE A 73 -10.32 4.00 -8.39
CA ILE A 73 -10.74 4.68 -7.16
C ILE A 73 -9.63 5.60 -6.63
N ALA A 74 -8.37 5.21 -6.87
CA ALA A 74 -7.22 5.92 -6.33
C ALA A 74 -6.10 6.00 -7.37
N SER A 75 -5.31 7.07 -7.28
CA SER A 75 -4.00 7.15 -7.94
C SER A 75 -2.93 6.67 -6.97
N TYR A 76 -1.82 6.18 -7.50
CA TYR A 76 -0.76 5.56 -6.72
C TYR A 76 0.57 6.24 -7.00
N GLU A 77 1.30 6.57 -5.94
CA GLU A 77 2.68 7.02 -6.02
C GLU A 77 3.56 6.02 -5.27
N ILE A 78 4.69 5.67 -5.87
CA ILE A 78 5.63 4.71 -5.29
C ILE A 78 6.93 5.45 -4.99
N THR A 79 7.39 5.33 -3.73
CA THR A 79 8.70 5.82 -3.32
C THR A 79 9.53 4.63 -2.86
N GLU A 80 10.66 4.40 -3.49
CA GLU A 80 11.60 3.38 -3.04
C GLU A 80 12.66 4.02 -2.15
N PHE A 81 13.03 3.33 -1.06
CA PHE A 81 14.12 3.78 -0.21
C PHE A 81 14.79 2.57 0.45
N ASN A 82 16.02 2.76 0.88
CA ASN A 82 16.76 1.75 1.63
C ASN A 82 16.79 2.16 3.10
N PRO A 83 16.08 1.46 3.99
CA PRO A 83 16.11 1.78 5.42
C PRO A 83 17.46 1.40 6.02
N THR A 84 18.33 2.39 6.14
CA THR A 84 19.70 2.21 6.67
C THR A 84 19.74 2.35 8.19
N MET A 85 18.74 2.98 8.78
CA MET A 85 18.58 3.16 10.22
C MET A 85 17.16 2.86 10.64
N THR A 86 17.00 2.22 11.76
CA THR A 86 15.68 1.89 12.33
C THR A 86 15.72 2.06 13.83
N ALA A 87 14.53 2.18 14.45
CA ALA A 87 14.41 1.96 15.88
C ALA A 87 14.72 0.48 16.16
N ASP A 88 15.11 0.16 17.40
CA ASP A 88 15.53 -1.20 17.75
C ASP A 88 14.45 -2.24 17.46
N GLU A 89 13.19 -1.94 17.78
CA GLU A 89 12.07 -2.84 17.56
C GLU A 89 11.76 -3.06 16.07
N LEU A 90 12.32 -2.26 15.19
CA LEU A 90 12.14 -2.37 13.73
C LEU A 90 13.42 -2.78 13.01
N ALA A 91 14.40 -3.33 13.73
CA ALA A 91 15.68 -3.70 13.16
C ALA A 91 15.56 -4.70 11.99
N CYS A 92 14.48 -5.48 11.94
CA CYS A 92 14.21 -6.42 10.85
C CYS A 92 13.98 -5.73 9.50
N LEU A 93 13.69 -4.43 9.48
CA LEU A 93 13.49 -3.66 8.25
C LEU A 93 14.77 -3.09 7.67
N LYS A 94 15.87 -3.12 8.45
CA LYS A 94 17.14 -2.50 8.06
C LYS A 94 17.80 -3.26 6.90
N GLU A 95 18.25 -2.51 5.93
CA GLU A 95 18.97 -3.03 4.78
C GLU A 95 20.45 -2.61 4.77
#